data_75494336835ffdc169c285dba8c8a34a
#
_entry.id   75494336835ffdc169c285dba8c8a34a
#
_cell.length_a   1.000
_cell.length_b   1.000
_cell.length_c   1.000
_cell.angle_alpha   90.00
_cell.angle_beta   90.00
_cell.angle_gamma   90.00
#
_symmetry.space_group_name_H-M   'P 1'
#
loop_
_entity.id
_entity.type
_entity.pdbx_description
1 polymer ?
#
loop_
_entity_poly.entity_id
_entity_poly.type
_entity_poly.pdbx_seq_one_letter_code
_entity_poly.pdbx_strand_id
1 'polypeptide(L)'
;FPKKSDLYFDLVELYGSQQEYEKALETLKEIETVFGMTESIAVYRFNLLRMLNRQEEAFQSLQDYNKEYSSPFILATLADYEMAMYNDSTALAYYDEALELAPDYSPALLGKAEALRMTRRYEEYFNVLDKYIVTEDTPAGAKGDYLMAVVQRTDPKFVSTFQPQLDTVMNKVLKVHPKDSILLHAAAV
;
A
#
# COMPACT_ATOMS: atom_id res chain seq x y z
N PHE A 1 23.09 -15.20 25.85
CA PHE A 1 21.78 -15.48 25.23
C PHE A 1 21.75 -14.77 23.89
N PRO A 2 21.42 -15.43 22.76
CA PRO A 2 21.20 -14.72 21.53
C PRO A 2 20.08 -13.70 21.75
N LYS A 3 20.31 -12.46 21.31
CA LYS A 3 19.32 -11.40 21.33
C LYS A 3 18.19 -11.83 20.39
N LYS A 4 17.14 -12.42 20.92
CA LYS A 4 15.99 -12.86 20.14
C LYS A 4 15.04 -11.67 20.00
N SER A 5 15.21 -10.86 18.97
CA SER A 5 14.28 -9.79 18.62
C SER A 5 12.83 -10.31 18.53
N ASP A 6 12.67 -11.52 18.02
CA ASP A 6 11.36 -12.16 17.83
C ASP A 6 10.53 -12.21 19.12
N LEU A 7 11.14 -12.58 20.27
CA LEU A 7 10.44 -12.61 21.56
C LEU A 7 9.95 -11.24 22.03
N TYR A 8 10.66 -10.18 21.67
CA TYR A 8 10.22 -8.82 21.99
C TYR A 8 9.05 -8.40 21.09
N PHE A 9 9.06 -8.75 19.80
CA PHE A 9 7.93 -8.51 18.91
C PHE A 9 6.70 -9.33 19.32
N ASP A 10 6.88 -10.59 19.73
CA ASP A 10 5.80 -11.40 20.31
C ASP A 10 5.16 -10.70 21.53
N LEU A 11 5.97 -10.05 22.37
CA LEU A 11 5.48 -9.28 23.52
C LEU A 11 4.72 -8.01 23.08
N VAL A 12 5.19 -7.30 22.05
CA VAL A 12 4.48 -6.16 21.46
C VAL A 12 3.12 -6.59 20.95
N GLU A 13 3.05 -7.71 20.21
CA GLU A 13 1.80 -8.27 19.69
C GLU A 13 0.86 -8.72 20.81
N LEU A 14 1.39 -9.33 21.86
CA LEU A 14 0.60 -9.71 23.02
C LEU A 14 -0.05 -8.48 23.70
N TYR A 15 0.73 -7.44 23.97
CA TYR A 15 0.18 -6.20 24.52
C TYR A 15 -0.82 -5.55 23.55
N GLY A 16 -0.55 -5.55 22.25
CA GLY A 16 -1.45 -5.08 21.22
C GLY A 16 -2.80 -5.83 21.23
N SER A 17 -2.77 -7.16 21.34
CA SER A 17 -3.98 -8.00 21.42
C SER A 17 -4.80 -7.77 22.69
N GLN A 18 -4.15 -7.36 23.77
CA GLN A 18 -4.78 -6.98 25.06
C GLN A 18 -5.23 -5.51 25.08
N GLN A 19 -5.03 -4.77 23.98
CA GLN A 19 -5.29 -3.32 23.88
C GLN A 19 -4.43 -2.47 24.84
N GLU A 20 -3.33 -3.02 25.35
CA GLU A 20 -2.36 -2.33 26.20
C GLU A 20 -1.31 -1.59 25.34
N TYR A 21 -1.79 -0.70 24.46
CA TYR A 21 -0.99 -0.07 23.40
C TYR A 21 0.19 0.76 23.93
N GLU A 22 0.06 1.40 25.09
CA GLU A 22 1.16 2.17 25.71
C GLU A 22 2.29 1.22 26.15
N LYS A 23 1.99 0.05 26.72
CA LYS A 23 3.01 -0.94 27.06
C LYS A 23 3.69 -1.52 25.81
N ALA A 24 2.92 -1.73 24.75
CA ALA A 24 3.48 -2.12 23.46
C ALA A 24 4.47 -1.07 22.93
N LEU A 25 4.16 0.23 23.04
CA LEU A 25 5.05 1.32 22.64
C LEU A 25 6.32 1.39 23.51
N GLU A 26 6.21 1.18 24.82
CA GLU A 26 7.37 1.09 25.73
C GLU A 26 8.28 -0.06 25.34
N THR A 27 7.71 -1.24 25.09
CA THR A 27 8.46 -2.42 24.61
C THR A 27 9.17 -2.14 23.28
N LEU A 28 8.52 -1.43 22.32
CA LEU A 28 9.17 -1.03 21.07
C LEU A 28 10.37 -0.11 21.30
N LYS A 29 10.33 0.82 22.27
CA LYS A 29 11.48 1.65 22.64
C LYS A 29 12.65 0.83 23.18
N GLU A 30 12.36 -0.22 23.97
CA GLU A 30 13.39 -1.14 24.45
C GLU A 30 14.03 -1.90 23.27
N ILE A 31 13.22 -2.41 22.33
CA ILE A 31 13.69 -3.07 21.11
C ILE A 31 14.61 -2.14 20.32
N GLU A 32 14.19 -0.92 20.08
CA GLU A 32 14.97 0.10 19.36
C GLU A 32 16.31 0.39 20.05
N THR A 33 16.30 0.51 21.38
CA THR A 33 17.53 0.75 22.17
C THR A 33 18.52 -0.41 22.06
N VAL A 34 18.03 -1.66 21.98
CA VAL A 34 18.87 -2.86 21.98
C VAL A 34 19.34 -3.24 20.58
N PHE A 35 18.46 -3.11 19.57
CA PHE A 35 18.67 -3.63 18.21
C PHE A 35 18.83 -2.54 17.15
N GLY A 36 18.56 -1.29 17.50
CA GLY A 36 18.50 -0.17 16.57
C GLY A 36 17.14 -0.02 15.90
N MET A 37 16.94 1.08 15.20
CA MET A 37 15.72 1.36 14.43
C MET A 37 15.66 0.43 13.21
N THR A 38 14.47 -0.11 12.94
CA THR A 38 14.16 -0.91 11.75
C THR A 38 12.81 -0.50 11.18
N GLU A 39 12.56 -0.86 9.91
CA GLU A 39 11.26 -0.63 9.27
C GLU A 39 10.11 -1.26 10.06
N SER A 40 10.29 -2.48 10.56
CA SER A 40 9.28 -3.14 11.40
C SER A 40 8.93 -2.32 12.64
N ILE A 41 9.93 -1.78 13.35
CA ILE A 41 9.71 -0.92 14.53
C ILE A 41 8.91 0.33 14.15
N ALA A 42 9.27 0.97 13.04
CA ALA A 42 8.56 2.16 12.56
C ALA A 42 7.09 1.87 12.25
N VAL A 43 6.82 0.74 11.60
CA VAL A 43 5.46 0.28 11.25
C VAL A 43 4.65 -0.08 12.49
N TYR A 44 5.21 -0.85 13.42
CA TYR A 44 4.52 -1.18 14.68
C TYR A 44 4.21 0.09 15.48
N ARG A 45 5.16 1.02 15.59
CA ARG A 45 4.96 2.32 16.25
C ARG A 45 3.83 3.11 15.62
N PHE A 46 3.83 3.23 14.31
CA PHE A 46 2.77 3.90 13.55
C PHE A 46 1.40 3.29 13.86
N ASN A 47 1.27 1.97 13.79
CA ASN A 47 0.01 1.28 14.03
C ASN A 47 -0.48 1.47 15.47
N LEU A 48 0.39 1.32 16.47
CA LEU A 48 0.06 1.51 17.88
C LEU A 48 -0.38 2.95 18.19
N LEU A 49 0.31 3.94 17.64
CA LEU A 49 -0.06 5.35 17.80
C LEU A 49 -1.43 5.64 17.18
N ARG A 50 -1.76 5.03 16.04
CA ARG A 50 -3.10 5.11 15.44
C ARG A 50 -4.17 4.48 16.32
N MET A 51 -3.90 3.33 16.94
CA MET A 51 -4.83 2.70 17.90
C MET A 51 -5.07 3.57 19.14
N LEU A 52 -4.11 4.38 19.50
CA LEU A 52 -4.21 5.39 20.58
C LEU A 52 -4.85 6.71 20.14
N ASN A 53 -5.34 6.82 18.90
CA ASN A 53 -5.83 8.06 18.29
C ASN A 53 -4.80 9.21 18.22
N ARG A 54 -3.49 8.89 18.27
CA ARG A 54 -2.36 9.85 18.17
C ARG A 54 -1.89 9.93 16.71
N GLN A 55 -2.78 10.35 15.81
CA GLN A 55 -2.58 10.26 14.36
C GLN A 55 -1.41 11.12 13.86
N GLU A 56 -1.28 12.34 14.36
CA GLU A 56 -0.19 13.25 13.99
C GLU A 56 1.18 12.68 14.38
N GLU A 57 1.29 12.11 15.59
CA GLU A 57 2.53 11.46 16.04
C GLU A 57 2.83 10.20 15.22
N ALA A 58 1.81 9.43 14.86
CA ALA A 58 1.97 8.26 14.01
C ALA A 58 2.57 8.67 12.66
N PHE A 59 1.99 9.65 12.01
CA PHE A 59 2.47 10.17 10.73
C PHE A 59 3.89 10.74 10.84
N GLN A 60 4.15 11.57 11.85
CA GLN A 60 5.47 12.13 12.10
C GLN A 60 6.53 11.04 12.31
N SER A 61 6.19 9.97 13.03
CA SER A 61 7.13 8.87 13.26
C SER A 61 7.57 8.15 11.98
N LEU A 62 6.66 8.01 11.00
CA LEU A 62 7.02 7.47 9.68
C LEU A 62 7.84 8.46 8.85
N GLN A 63 7.48 9.74 8.90
CA GLN A 63 8.28 10.77 8.22
C GLN A 63 9.72 10.83 8.75
N ASP A 64 9.89 10.74 10.06
CA ASP A 64 11.22 10.77 10.69
C ASP A 64 12.04 9.52 10.30
N TYR A 65 11.41 8.35 10.27
CA TYR A 65 12.04 7.15 9.73
C TYR A 65 12.46 7.33 8.27
N ASN A 66 11.56 7.83 7.43
CA ASN A 66 11.82 7.97 5.99
C ASN A 66 12.95 8.95 5.67
N LYS A 67 13.14 10.00 6.47
CA LYS A 67 14.25 10.96 6.32
C LYS A 67 15.63 10.28 6.41
N GLU A 68 15.74 9.23 7.23
CA GLU A 68 17.01 8.56 7.50
C GLU A 68 17.21 7.29 6.67
N TYR A 69 16.16 6.52 6.44
CA TYR A 69 16.26 5.16 5.90
C TYR A 69 15.61 4.94 4.53
N SER A 70 14.78 5.85 4.05
CA SER A 70 14.03 5.79 2.78
C SER A 70 13.55 4.40 2.38
N SER A 71 12.25 4.13 2.55
CA SER A 71 11.65 2.83 2.25
C SER A 71 10.44 3.00 1.32
N PRO A 72 10.34 2.21 0.21
CA PRO A 72 9.16 2.22 -0.64
C PRO A 72 7.88 1.89 0.11
N PHE A 73 7.95 0.99 1.09
CA PHE A 73 6.83 0.64 1.94
C PHE A 73 6.36 1.81 2.81
N ILE A 74 7.30 2.50 3.47
CA ILE A 74 6.98 3.65 4.32
C ILE A 74 6.43 4.81 3.48
N LEU A 75 7.03 5.08 2.32
CA LEU A 75 6.55 6.11 1.39
C LEU A 75 5.13 5.81 0.89
N ALA A 76 4.85 4.57 0.50
CA ALA A 76 3.49 4.18 0.12
C ALA A 76 2.49 4.32 1.29
N THR A 77 2.91 3.98 2.52
CA THR A 77 2.07 4.16 3.73
C THR A 77 1.80 5.63 4.03
N LEU A 78 2.79 6.51 3.85
CA LEU A 78 2.62 7.96 3.97
C LEU A 78 1.66 8.49 2.89
N ALA A 79 1.80 8.00 1.65
CA ALA A 79 0.90 8.34 0.56
C ALA A 79 -0.55 7.93 0.84
N ASP A 80 -0.77 6.70 1.32
CA ASP A 80 -2.10 6.21 1.70
C ASP A 80 -2.73 7.07 2.81
N TYR A 81 -1.92 7.51 3.78
CA TYR A 81 -2.38 8.41 4.82
C TYR A 81 -2.80 9.77 4.24
N GLU A 82 -1.99 10.37 3.36
CA GLU A 82 -2.31 11.64 2.69
C GLU A 82 -3.55 11.53 1.81
N MET A 83 -3.75 10.39 1.12
CA MET A 83 -4.98 10.11 0.39
C MET A 83 -6.21 10.11 1.31
N ALA A 84 -6.09 9.50 2.49
CA ALA A 84 -7.18 9.47 3.47
C ALA A 84 -7.49 10.87 4.03
N MET A 85 -6.52 11.79 3.99
CA MET A 85 -6.67 13.21 4.38
C MET A 85 -7.06 14.12 3.20
N TYR A 86 -7.33 13.56 2.02
CA TYR A 86 -7.64 14.29 0.78
C TYR A 86 -6.51 15.22 0.27
N ASN A 87 -5.27 14.90 0.62
CA ASN A 87 -4.08 15.62 0.17
C ASN A 87 -3.48 14.95 -1.08
N ASP A 88 -4.27 14.86 -2.15
CA ASP A 88 -3.96 14.07 -3.35
C ASP A 88 -2.58 14.40 -3.96
N SER A 89 -2.20 15.67 -3.98
CA SER A 89 -0.91 16.09 -4.57
C SER A 89 0.29 15.57 -3.77
N THR A 90 0.20 15.61 -2.45
CA THR A 90 1.25 15.10 -1.55
C THR A 90 1.31 13.57 -1.61
N ALA A 91 0.16 12.92 -1.66
CA ALA A 91 0.07 11.47 -1.82
C ALA A 91 0.75 11.01 -3.12
N LEU A 92 0.44 11.67 -4.24
CA LEU A 92 1.07 11.36 -5.53
C LEU A 92 2.59 11.54 -5.49
N ALA A 93 3.10 12.58 -4.81
CA ALA A 93 4.53 12.79 -4.64
C ALA A 93 5.20 11.65 -3.86
N TYR A 94 4.60 11.19 -2.76
CA TYR A 94 5.11 10.05 -2.00
C TYR A 94 5.07 8.73 -2.79
N TYR A 95 4.00 8.48 -3.58
CA TYR A 95 4.00 7.32 -4.47
C TYR A 95 5.09 7.41 -5.54
N ASP A 96 5.35 8.60 -6.08
CA ASP A 96 6.42 8.81 -7.05
C ASP A 96 7.79 8.50 -6.44
N GLU A 97 8.07 9.02 -5.24
CA GLU A 97 9.30 8.72 -4.49
C GLU A 97 9.44 7.21 -4.21
N ALA A 98 8.35 6.53 -3.82
CA ALA A 98 8.35 5.09 -3.62
C ALA A 98 8.72 4.33 -4.89
N LEU A 99 8.19 4.76 -6.04
CA LEU A 99 8.45 4.16 -7.35
C LEU A 99 9.81 4.54 -7.94
N GLU A 100 10.43 5.63 -7.51
CA GLU A 100 11.83 5.92 -7.81
C GLU A 100 12.76 4.92 -7.12
N LEU A 101 12.45 4.53 -5.88
CA LEU A 101 13.22 3.53 -5.13
C LEU A 101 12.96 2.11 -5.63
N ALA A 102 11.72 1.79 -5.95
CA ALA A 102 11.30 0.47 -6.40
C ALA A 102 10.22 0.61 -7.51
N PRO A 103 10.62 0.64 -8.80
CA PRO A 103 9.73 0.89 -9.93
C PRO A 103 8.56 -0.11 -10.09
N ASP A 104 8.74 -1.33 -9.58
CA ASP A 104 7.74 -2.40 -9.67
C ASP A 104 7.00 -2.64 -8.35
N TYR A 105 7.13 -1.73 -7.39
CA TYR A 105 6.50 -1.88 -6.07
C TYR A 105 4.98 -1.78 -6.19
N SER A 106 4.30 -2.92 -6.21
CA SER A 106 2.86 -3.05 -6.48
C SER A 106 1.97 -2.21 -5.56
N PRO A 107 2.22 -2.07 -4.24
CA PRO A 107 1.38 -1.21 -3.41
C PRO A 107 1.42 0.25 -3.85
N ALA A 108 2.60 0.79 -4.19
CA ALA A 108 2.71 2.16 -4.66
C ALA A 108 2.10 2.36 -6.06
N LEU A 109 2.25 1.38 -6.96
CA LEU A 109 1.60 1.42 -8.28
C LEU A 109 0.08 1.43 -8.14
N LEU A 110 -0.48 0.56 -7.31
CA LEU A 110 -1.92 0.48 -7.10
C LEU A 110 -2.46 1.74 -6.42
N GLY A 111 -1.81 2.20 -5.34
CA GLY A 111 -2.20 3.42 -4.64
C GLY A 111 -2.15 4.65 -5.55
N LYS A 112 -1.08 4.80 -6.35
CA LYS A 112 -0.95 5.88 -7.32
C LYS A 112 -2.03 5.81 -8.41
N ALA A 113 -2.34 4.61 -8.92
CA ALA A 113 -3.40 4.42 -9.90
C ALA A 113 -4.74 4.88 -9.31
N GLU A 114 -5.08 4.48 -8.08
CA GLU A 114 -6.32 4.91 -7.42
C GLU A 114 -6.37 6.43 -7.19
N ALA A 115 -5.28 7.05 -6.75
CA ALA A 115 -5.18 8.50 -6.59
C ALA A 115 -5.44 9.23 -7.92
N LEU A 116 -4.86 8.75 -9.01
CA LEU A 116 -5.06 9.30 -10.36
C LEU A 116 -6.50 9.09 -10.86
N ARG A 117 -7.10 7.93 -10.57
CA ARG A 117 -8.51 7.66 -10.92
C ARG A 117 -9.46 8.57 -10.15
N MET A 118 -9.24 8.76 -8.84
CA MET A 118 -10.07 9.64 -8.00
C MET A 118 -9.96 11.12 -8.42
N THR A 119 -8.78 11.56 -8.84
CA THR A 119 -8.54 12.91 -9.36
C THR A 119 -8.85 13.07 -10.85
N ARG A 120 -9.43 12.04 -11.49
CA ARG A 120 -9.84 12.02 -12.90
C ARG A 120 -8.70 12.22 -13.90
N ARG A 121 -7.48 11.91 -13.51
CA ARG A 121 -6.30 11.91 -14.39
C ARG A 121 -6.20 10.57 -15.13
N TYR A 122 -7.18 10.28 -15.96
CA TYR A 122 -7.42 8.94 -16.51
C TYR A 122 -6.33 8.43 -17.45
N GLU A 123 -5.68 9.30 -18.22
CA GLU A 123 -4.56 8.90 -19.08
C GLU A 123 -3.40 8.37 -18.24
N GLU A 124 -3.03 9.10 -17.18
CA GLU A 124 -1.97 8.69 -16.27
C GLU A 124 -2.36 7.45 -15.46
N TYR A 125 -3.64 7.36 -15.07
CA TYR A 125 -4.20 6.17 -14.42
C TYR A 125 -3.92 4.90 -15.22
N PHE A 126 -4.30 4.88 -16.51
CA PHE A 126 -4.08 3.70 -17.36
C PHE A 126 -2.60 3.41 -17.60
N ASN A 127 -1.75 4.42 -17.68
CA ASN A 127 -0.30 4.25 -17.78
C ASN A 127 0.30 3.58 -16.54
N VAL A 128 -0.17 3.94 -15.33
CA VAL A 128 0.29 3.33 -14.08
C VAL A 128 -0.33 1.94 -13.91
N LEU A 129 -1.61 1.78 -14.25
CA LEU A 129 -2.31 0.50 -14.18
C LEU A 129 -1.65 -0.55 -15.08
N ASP A 130 -1.20 -0.15 -16.27
CA ASP A 130 -0.45 -1.02 -17.18
C ASP A 130 0.85 -1.57 -16.56
N LYS A 131 1.52 -0.79 -15.71
CA LYS A 131 2.69 -1.25 -14.97
C LYS A 131 2.31 -2.20 -13.85
N TYR A 132 1.27 -1.84 -13.07
CA TYR A 132 0.77 -2.69 -11.98
C TYR A 132 0.38 -4.09 -12.44
N ILE A 133 -0.32 -4.18 -13.56
CA ILE A 133 -0.86 -5.43 -14.09
C ILE A 133 0.23 -6.48 -14.39
N VAL A 134 1.42 -6.04 -14.77
CA VAL A 134 2.53 -6.94 -15.13
C VAL A 134 3.49 -7.23 -13.96
N THR A 135 3.28 -6.66 -12.77
CA THR A 135 4.12 -6.97 -11.60
C THR A 135 4.01 -8.46 -11.22
N GLU A 136 5.06 -9.03 -10.66
CA GLU A 136 5.09 -10.44 -10.27
C GLU A 136 4.74 -10.69 -8.79
N ASP A 137 4.88 -9.67 -7.95
CA ASP A 137 4.67 -9.75 -6.51
C ASP A 137 3.20 -9.79 -6.08
N THR A 138 2.28 -9.41 -6.98
CA THR A 138 0.84 -9.43 -6.72
C THR A 138 0.17 -10.63 -7.39
N PRO A 139 -0.57 -11.45 -6.64
CA PRO A 139 -1.32 -12.59 -7.21
C PRO A 139 -2.30 -12.17 -8.30
N ALA A 140 -2.43 -13.00 -9.33
CA ALA A 140 -3.33 -12.78 -10.46
C ALA A 140 -4.79 -12.51 -10.02
N GLY A 141 -5.28 -13.29 -9.04
CA GLY A 141 -6.62 -13.11 -8.48
C GLY A 141 -6.84 -11.71 -7.90
N ALA A 142 -5.87 -11.16 -7.17
CA ALA A 142 -5.99 -9.80 -6.61
C ALA A 142 -6.08 -8.72 -7.71
N LYS A 143 -5.34 -8.91 -8.82
CA LYS A 143 -5.46 -8.02 -9.99
C LYS A 143 -6.83 -8.12 -10.65
N GLY A 144 -7.36 -9.34 -10.76
CA GLY A 144 -8.71 -9.59 -11.27
C GLY A 144 -9.79 -8.96 -10.40
N ASP A 145 -9.71 -9.16 -9.09
CA ASP A 145 -10.64 -8.57 -8.13
C ASP A 145 -10.63 -7.03 -8.19
N TYR A 146 -9.44 -6.43 -8.34
CA TYR A 146 -9.31 -5.00 -8.54
C TYR A 146 -10.01 -4.53 -9.82
N LEU A 147 -9.74 -5.17 -10.96
CA LEU A 147 -10.37 -4.80 -12.23
C LEU A 147 -11.89 -4.99 -12.21
N MET A 148 -12.37 -6.06 -11.61
CA MET A 148 -13.81 -6.26 -11.39
C MET A 148 -14.40 -5.14 -10.51
N ALA A 149 -13.72 -4.77 -9.43
CA ALA A 149 -14.18 -3.69 -8.57
C ALA A 149 -14.25 -2.34 -9.33
N VAL A 150 -13.29 -2.07 -10.22
CA VAL A 150 -13.32 -0.88 -11.08
C VAL A 150 -14.54 -0.90 -11.99
N VAL A 151 -14.83 -2.02 -12.65
CA VAL A 151 -15.99 -2.14 -13.56
C VAL A 151 -17.31 -2.04 -12.80
N GLN A 152 -17.44 -2.72 -11.64
CA GLN A 152 -18.71 -2.84 -10.92
C GLN A 152 -19.03 -1.64 -10.02
N ARG A 153 -18.02 -0.95 -9.48
CA ARG A 153 -18.18 0.09 -8.44
C ARG A 153 -17.92 1.50 -8.94
N THR A 154 -17.42 1.64 -10.17
CA THR A 154 -17.19 2.96 -10.77
C THR A 154 -18.42 3.41 -11.55
N ASP A 155 -18.54 4.72 -11.80
CA ASP A 155 -19.60 5.31 -12.61
C ASP A 155 -19.70 4.58 -13.97
N PRO A 156 -20.89 4.09 -14.37
CA PRO A 156 -21.11 3.45 -15.66
C PRO A 156 -20.62 4.28 -16.86
N LYS A 157 -20.67 5.61 -16.74
CA LYS A 157 -20.14 6.52 -17.78
C LYS A 157 -18.61 6.40 -17.91
N PHE A 158 -17.88 6.23 -16.80
CA PHE A 158 -16.44 5.95 -16.84
C PHE A 158 -16.16 4.65 -17.58
N VAL A 159 -16.85 3.57 -17.18
CA VAL A 159 -16.67 2.25 -17.80
C VAL A 159 -16.94 2.33 -19.30
N SER A 160 -18.08 2.89 -19.72
CA SER A 160 -18.43 3.01 -21.13
C SER A 160 -17.45 3.90 -21.92
N THR A 161 -16.89 4.94 -21.30
CA THR A 161 -15.94 5.84 -21.97
C THR A 161 -14.59 5.18 -22.18
N PHE A 162 -14.13 4.38 -21.19
CA PHE A 162 -12.80 3.78 -21.16
C PHE A 162 -12.80 2.27 -21.41
N GLN A 163 -13.91 1.72 -21.93
CA GLN A 163 -14.03 0.30 -22.25
C GLN A 163 -12.83 -0.25 -23.06
N PRO A 164 -12.35 0.41 -24.13
CA PRO A 164 -11.21 -0.11 -24.90
C PRO A 164 -9.92 -0.21 -24.10
N GLN A 165 -9.68 0.72 -23.15
CA GLN A 165 -8.53 0.70 -22.27
C GLN A 165 -8.65 -0.41 -21.23
N LEU A 166 -9.84 -0.58 -20.63
CA LEU A 166 -10.13 -1.66 -19.68
C LEU A 166 -9.96 -3.04 -20.35
N ASP A 167 -10.49 -3.21 -21.56
CA ASP A 167 -10.29 -4.44 -22.33
C ASP A 167 -8.80 -4.71 -22.63
N THR A 168 -8.04 -3.66 -22.93
CA THR A 168 -6.61 -3.79 -23.18
C THR A 168 -5.88 -4.25 -21.92
N VAL A 169 -6.18 -3.67 -20.78
CA VAL A 169 -5.59 -4.05 -19.46
C VAL A 169 -6.00 -5.49 -19.13
N MET A 170 -7.27 -5.85 -19.26
CA MET A 170 -7.76 -7.21 -19.02
C MET A 170 -7.04 -8.23 -19.91
N ASN A 171 -6.90 -7.95 -21.19
CA ASN A 171 -6.20 -8.83 -22.12
C ASN A 171 -4.71 -9.00 -21.77
N LYS A 172 -4.06 -7.97 -21.22
CA LYS A 172 -2.67 -8.07 -20.72
C LYS A 172 -2.58 -9.03 -19.54
N VAL A 173 -3.46 -8.87 -18.54
CA VAL A 173 -3.49 -9.78 -17.37
C VAL A 173 -3.70 -11.21 -17.79
N LEU A 174 -4.66 -11.46 -18.69
CA LEU A 174 -4.95 -12.81 -19.17
C LEU A 174 -3.78 -13.43 -19.95
N LYS A 175 -2.97 -12.62 -20.64
CA LYS A 175 -1.75 -13.13 -21.30
C LYS A 175 -0.69 -13.58 -20.29
N VAL A 176 -0.56 -12.87 -19.17
CA VAL A 176 0.38 -13.22 -18.09
C VAL A 176 -0.14 -14.42 -17.29
N HIS A 177 -1.46 -14.51 -17.09
CA HIS A 177 -2.12 -15.53 -16.27
C HIS A 177 -3.27 -16.24 -16.99
N PRO A 178 -3.01 -17.00 -18.07
CA PRO A 178 -4.05 -17.49 -19.00
C PRO A 178 -4.99 -18.56 -18.42
N LYS A 179 -4.67 -19.12 -17.26
CA LYS A 179 -5.45 -20.20 -16.61
C LYS A 179 -6.08 -19.76 -15.28
N ASP A 180 -5.96 -18.49 -14.91
CA ASP A 180 -6.53 -18.01 -13.66
C ASP A 180 -8.06 -17.87 -13.80
N SER A 181 -8.79 -18.58 -12.93
CA SER A 181 -10.26 -18.66 -13.01
C SER A 181 -10.95 -17.35 -12.64
N ILE A 182 -10.32 -16.55 -11.75
CA ILE A 182 -10.87 -15.26 -11.31
C ILE A 182 -10.74 -14.26 -12.46
N LEU A 183 -9.58 -14.23 -13.12
CA LEU A 183 -9.36 -13.37 -14.29
C LEU A 183 -10.27 -13.74 -15.46
N LEU A 184 -10.46 -15.04 -15.73
CA LEU A 184 -11.38 -15.50 -16.78
C LEU A 184 -12.82 -15.10 -16.47
N HIS A 185 -13.23 -15.17 -15.21
CA HIS A 185 -14.55 -14.70 -14.79
C HIS A 185 -14.66 -13.17 -14.91
N ALA A 186 -13.64 -12.43 -14.51
CA ALA A 186 -13.61 -10.97 -14.62
C ALA A 186 -13.71 -10.49 -16.08
N ALA A 187 -13.14 -11.22 -17.02
CA ALA A 187 -13.19 -10.91 -18.44
C ALA A 187 -14.53 -11.22 -19.11
N ALA A 188 -15.40 -12.01 -18.46
CA ALA A 188 -16.70 -12.42 -18.98
C ALA A 188 -17.87 -11.49 -18.54
N VAL A 189 -17.58 -10.52 -17.68
CA VAL A 189 -18.53 -9.55 -17.11
C VAL A 189 -18.39 -8.19 -17.80
#